data_9e568bf83ae4eefc114ca3d2951be031
#
_entry.id   9e568bf83ae4eefc114ca3d2951be031
#
_cell.length_a   1.000
_cell.length_b   1.000
_cell.length_c   1.000
_cell.angle_alpha   90.00
_cell.angle_beta   90.00
_cell.angle_gamma   90.00
#
_symmetry.space_group_name_H-M   'P 1'
#
loop_
_entity.id
_entity.type
_entity.pdbx_description
1 polymer ?
#
loop_
_entity_poly.entity_id
_entity_poly.type
_entity_poly.pdbx_seq_one_letter_code
_entity_poly.pdbx_strand_id
1 'polypeptide(L)'
;KLSNDKTKIIVKWSKIENKGIPSYKRFYGPQFLLQISGSGLVAPSGMFFNARYSKFHIGNFVDERFKDIFKSERYSRIMNYLASPNFDAQTMMGTLPIQHYVSEALDKHIKGIEKIQPAKDPTPLHKNFL
;
A
#
# COMPACT_ATOMS: atom_id res chain seq x y z
N LYS A 1 22.06 25.87 1.37
CA LYS A 1 22.38 24.50 1.77
C LYS A 1 21.81 24.24 3.14
N LEU A 2 20.77 23.39 3.25
CA LEU A 2 20.04 23.16 4.52
C LEU A 2 20.65 22.04 5.36
N SER A 3 21.63 21.29 4.85
CA SER A 3 22.36 20.24 5.56
C SER A 3 23.68 20.78 6.08
N ASN A 4 24.11 20.32 7.27
CA ASN A 4 25.41 20.58 7.88
C ASN A 4 25.98 19.27 8.45
N ASP A 5 27.16 19.34 9.12
CA ASP A 5 27.87 18.14 9.62
C ASP A 5 27.08 17.38 10.70
N LYS A 6 26.12 18.02 11.36
CA LYS A 6 25.28 17.44 12.43
C LYS A 6 23.88 17.05 11.95
N THR A 7 23.42 17.61 10.82
CA THR A 7 22.05 17.42 10.35
C THR A 7 22.03 17.17 8.85
N LYS A 8 21.53 16.00 8.45
CA LYS A 8 21.30 15.65 7.05
C LYS A 8 19.80 15.78 6.73
N ILE A 9 19.45 16.70 5.82
CA ILE A 9 18.09 16.82 5.33
C ILE A 9 17.96 15.96 4.07
N ILE A 10 17.04 15.01 4.12
CA ILE A 10 16.72 14.13 3.01
C ILE A 10 15.33 14.52 2.48
N VAL A 11 15.30 15.00 1.24
CA VAL A 11 14.05 15.31 0.54
C VAL A 11 13.65 14.09 -0.31
N LYS A 12 12.48 13.53 -0.05
CA LYS A 12 11.91 12.45 -0.87
C LYS A 12 11.22 13.05 -2.09
N TRP A 13 11.99 13.43 -3.09
CA TRP A 13 11.50 14.05 -4.33
C TRP A 13 10.45 13.20 -5.03
N SER A 14 10.62 11.88 -5.05
CA SER A 14 9.64 10.95 -5.61
C SER A 14 8.24 11.08 -5.02
N LYS A 15 8.09 11.50 -3.76
CA LYS A 15 6.79 11.78 -3.15
C LYS A 15 6.21 13.13 -3.57
N ILE A 16 7.08 14.11 -3.86
CA ILE A 16 6.66 15.45 -4.28
C ILE A 16 6.29 15.44 -5.76
N GLU A 17 7.02 14.68 -6.56
CA GLU A 17 6.85 14.57 -8.01
C GLU A 17 5.77 13.55 -8.41
N ASN A 18 5.46 12.58 -7.55
CA ASN A 18 4.48 11.52 -7.78
C ASN A 18 3.03 12.01 -7.59
N LYS A 19 2.66 13.02 -8.34
CA LYS A 19 1.28 13.50 -8.50
C LYS A 19 0.61 12.69 -9.62
N GLY A 20 0.50 11.37 -9.45
CA GLY A 20 -0.05 10.52 -10.48
C GLY A 20 -1.35 9.85 -10.05
N ILE A 21 -2.20 9.58 -11.03
CA ILE A 21 -3.32 8.64 -10.92
C ILE A 21 -2.75 7.24 -11.19
N PRO A 22 -3.16 6.20 -10.44
CA PRO A 22 -2.76 4.83 -10.73
C PRO A 22 -3.01 4.43 -12.19
N SER A 23 -2.08 3.71 -12.81
CA SER A 23 -2.23 3.15 -14.16
C SER A 23 -3.17 1.94 -14.20
N TYR A 24 -3.50 1.38 -13.02
CA TYR A 24 -4.31 0.19 -12.81
C TYR A 24 -5.66 0.56 -12.14
N LYS A 25 -6.66 -0.29 -12.34
CA LYS A 25 -7.97 -0.17 -11.67
C LYS A 25 -8.04 -1.00 -10.41
N ARG A 26 -7.58 -2.25 -10.45
CA ARG A 26 -7.61 -3.17 -9.31
C ARG A 26 -6.43 -2.95 -8.38
N PHE A 27 -6.68 -2.94 -7.09
CA PHE A 27 -5.65 -2.61 -6.09
C PHE A 27 -5.18 -3.86 -5.34
N TYR A 28 -4.21 -4.56 -5.90
CA TYR A 28 -3.66 -5.82 -5.36
C TYR A 28 -2.63 -5.63 -4.25
N GLY A 29 -1.94 -4.50 -4.21
CA GLY A 29 -0.83 -4.25 -3.29
C GLY A 29 -1.13 -4.45 -1.81
N PRO A 30 -2.33 -4.13 -1.30
CA PRO A 30 -2.69 -4.35 0.10
C PRO A 30 -2.65 -5.81 0.57
N GLN A 31 -2.72 -6.79 -0.32
CA GLN A 31 -2.57 -8.21 0.03
C GLN A 31 -1.14 -8.53 0.51
N PHE A 32 -0.16 -7.68 0.18
CA PHE A 32 1.25 -7.84 0.53
C PHE A 32 1.70 -6.82 1.57
N LEU A 33 1.05 -5.67 1.65
CA LEU A 33 1.46 -4.59 2.53
C LEU A 33 0.23 -3.83 3.04
N LEU A 34 -0.12 -4.06 4.30
CA LEU A 34 -1.10 -3.27 5.04
C LEU A 34 -0.45 -2.06 5.71
N GLN A 35 -1.23 -1.04 5.99
CA GLN A 35 -0.78 0.11 6.75
C GLN A 35 -1.51 0.22 8.09
N ILE A 36 -0.76 0.71 9.09
CA ILE A 36 -1.25 0.92 10.44
C ILE A 36 -1.05 2.39 10.78
N SER A 37 -2.10 3.03 11.27
CA SER A 37 -2.02 4.42 11.74
C SER A 37 -1.40 4.49 13.14
N GLY A 38 -1.03 5.69 13.57
CA GLY A 38 -0.57 5.95 14.94
C GLY A 38 -1.61 5.64 16.04
N SER A 39 -2.90 5.52 15.69
CA SER A 39 -3.98 5.10 16.59
C SER A 39 -4.24 3.58 16.57
N GLY A 40 -3.40 2.79 15.89
CA GLY A 40 -3.58 1.35 15.77
C GLY A 40 -4.56 0.90 14.69
N LEU A 41 -5.25 1.82 14.01
CA LEU A 41 -6.18 1.48 12.95
C LEU A 41 -5.45 0.82 11.77
N VAL A 42 -5.97 -0.30 11.29
CA VAL A 42 -5.46 -1.07 10.15
C VAL A 42 -6.30 -0.80 8.92
N ALA A 43 -5.65 -0.42 7.83
CA ALA A 43 -6.31 -0.18 6.54
C ALA A 43 -5.44 -0.64 5.36
N PRO A 44 -6.03 -0.85 4.18
CA PRO A 44 -5.30 -1.25 2.97
C PRO A 44 -4.24 -0.24 2.55
N SER A 45 -4.46 1.05 2.80
CA SER A 45 -3.54 2.13 2.47
C SER A 45 -3.79 3.33 3.37
N GLY A 46 -2.77 4.17 3.57
CA GLY A 46 -2.84 5.35 4.43
C GLY A 46 -3.93 6.35 4.04
N MET A 47 -4.29 6.42 2.77
CA MET A 47 -5.40 7.24 2.30
C MET A 47 -6.76 6.81 2.85
N PHE A 48 -6.90 5.56 3.27
CA PHE A 48 -8.14 5.02 3.84
C PHE A 48 -8.28 5.20 5.35
N PHE A 49 -7.32 5.85 6.02
CA PHE A 49 -7.45 6.15 7.46
C PHE A 49 -8.50 7.22 7.78
N ASN A 50 -8.92 7.99 6.80
CA ASN A 50 -9.97 8.99 7.00
C ASN A 50 -11.33 8.31 7.26
N ALA A 51 -12.13 8.90 8.17
CA ALA A 51 -13.45 8.37 8.56
C ALA A 51 -14.41 8.17 7.38
N ARG A 52 -14.32 8.99 6.33
CA ARG A 52 -15.13 8.81 5.09
C ARG A 52 -14.89 7.47 4.40
N TYR A 53 -13.77 6.82 4.69
CA TYR A 53 -13.39 5.52 4.16
C TYR A 53 -13.52 4.37 5.17
N SER A 54 -14.36 4.54 6.21
CA SER A 54 -14.55 3.55 7.28
C SER A 54 -14.90 2.15 6.78
N LYS A 55 -15.54 2.04 5.62
CA LYS A 55 -15.81 0.75 4.96
C LYS A 55 -14.54 -0.06 4.62
N PHE A 56 -13.39 0.60 4.55
CA PHE A 56 -12.08 -0.02 4.31
C PHE A 56 -11.25 -0.21 5.58
N HIS A 57 -11.76 0.16 6.75
CA HIS A 57 -11.08 -0.11 8.01
C HIS A 57 -11.17 -1.61 8.32
N ILE A 58 -10.02 -2.26 8.47
CA ILE A 58 -9.93 -3.72 8.63
C ILE A 58 -10.05 -4.12 10.10
N GLY A 59 -9.44 -3.35 10.99
CA GLY A 59 -9.45 -3.59 12.43
C GLY A 59 -8.60 -2.56 13.17
N ASN A 60 -8.40 -2.75 14.47
CA ASN A 60 -7.54 -1.89 15.28
C ASN A 60 -6.68 -2.73 16.23
N PHE A 61 -5.37 -2.53 16.21
CA PHE A 61 -4.41 -3.23 17.07
C PHE A 61 -4.52 -2.90 18.56
N VAL A 62 -5.20 -1.82 18.91
CA VAL A 62 -5.46 -1.50 20.31
C VAL A 62 -6.51 -2.47 20.87
N ASP A 63 -7.47 -2.89 20.03
CA ASP A 63 -8.62 -3.68 20.46
C ASP A 63 -8.52 -5.16 20.05
N GLU A 64 -7.76 -5.46 19.00
CA GLU A 64 -7.73 -6.78 18.36
C GLU A 64 -6.29 -7.25 18.10
N ARG A 65 -6.04 -8.57 18.22
CA ARG A 65 -4.74 -9.12 17.84
C ARG A 65 -4.60 -9.16 16.31
N PHE A 66 -3.41 -8.91 15.79
CA PHE A 66 -3.14 -8.96 14.34
C PHE A 66 -3.59 -10.27 13.68
N LYS A 67 -3.35 -11.39 14.34
CA LYS A 67 -3.75 -12.72 13.83
C LYS A 67 -5.27 -12.79 13.60
N ASP A 68 -6.05 -12.19 14.47
CA ASP A 68 -7.52 -12.24 14.40
C ASP A 68 -8.02 -11.27 13.32
N ILE A 69 -7.43 -10.07 13.24
CA ILE A 69 -7.68 -9.11 12.15
C ILE A 69 -7.41 -9.76 10.79
N PHE A 70 -6.23 -10.39 10.62
CA PHE A 70 -5.79 -10.97 9.36
C PHE A 70 -6.64 -12.16 8.90
N LYS A 71 -7.23 -12.91 9.84
CA LYS A 71 -8.11 -14.04 9.57
C LYS A 71 -9.59 -13.65 9.48
N SER A 72 -9.92 -12.39 9.72
CA SER A 72 -11.31 -11.94 9.76
C SER A 72 -11.98 -11.97 8.38
N GLU A 73 -13.28 -12.20 8.36
CA GLU A 73 -14.10 -12.04 7.16
C GLU A 73 -14.04 -10.61 6.61
N ARG A 74 -13.90 -9.62 7.51
CA ARG A 74 -13.74 -8.21 7.14
C ARG A 74 -12.50 -8.02 6.29
N TYR A 75 -11.34 -8.58 6.69
CA TYR A 75 -10.12 -8.55 5.89
C TYR A 75 -10.35 -9.17 4.51
N SER A 76 -10.84 -10.39 4.46
CA SER A 76 -11.06 -11.12 3.21
C SER A 76 -12.02 -10.38 2.27
N ARG A 77 -13.13 -9.86 2.80
CA ARG A 77 -14.09 -9.09 2.03
C ARG A 77 -13.49 -7.82 1.43
N ILE A 78 -12.72 -7.07 2.22
CA ILE A 78 -12.08 -5.85 1.74
C ILE A 78 -11.04 -6.16 0.68
N MET A 79 -10.15 -7.16 0.89
CA MET A 79 -9.13 -7.55 -0.07
C MET A 79 -9.75 -8.03 -1.39
N ASN A 80 -10.78 -8.85 -1.33
CA ASN A 80 -11.51 -9.32 -2.51
C ASN A 80 -12.17 -8.16 -3.27
N TYR A 81 -12.76 -7.20 -2.55
CA TYR A 81 -13.36 -6.02 -3.18
C TYR A 81 -12.31 -5.17 -3.91
N LEU A 82 -11.15 -4.89 -3.28
CA LEU A 82 -10.06 -4.11 -3.89
C LEU A 82 -9.47 -4.80 -5.14
N ALA A 83 -9.46 -6.12 -5.17
CA ALA A 83 -9.00 -6.92 -6.32
C ALA A 83 -10.09 -7.15 -7.37
N SER A 84 -11.34 -6.78 -7.11
CA SER A 84 -12.48 -7.01 -8.00
C SER A 84 -12.62 -5.95 -9.10
N PRO A 85 -13.37 -6.24 -10.17
CA PRO A 85 -13.73 -5.24 -11.18
C PRO A 85 -14.56 -4.07 -10.65
N ASN A 86 -15.18 -4.21 -9.48
CA ASN A 86 -16.04 -3.20 -8.86
C ASN A 86 -15.24 -2.09 -8.16
N PHE A 87 -13.93 -2.28 -7.99
CA PHE A 87 -13.03 -1.26 -7.46
C PHE A 87 -12.31 -0.54 -8.59
N ASP A 88 -12.27 0.77 -8.53
CA ASP A 88 -11.52 1.61 -9.47
C ASP A 88 -10.53 2.49 -8.72
N ALA A 89 -9.27 2.08 -8.72
CA ALA A 89 -8.17 2.81 -8.08
C ALA A 89 -7.96 4.19 -8.73
N GLN A 90 -8.22 4.34 -10.01
CA GLN A 90 -8.05 5.61 -10.73
C GLN A 90 -9.01 6.68 -10.23
N THR A 91 -10.25 6.28 -9.93
CA THR A 91 -11.27 7.19 -9.40
C THR A 91 -11.17 7.38 -7.89
N MET A 92 -10.83 6.29 -7.15
CA MET A 92 -10.84 6.29 -5.69
C MET A 92 -9.59 6.87 -5.06
N MET A 93 -8.46 6.84 -5.78
CA MET A 93 -7.15 7.21 -5.28
C MET A 93 -6.67 8.49 -5.98
N GLY A 94 -6.72 9.61 -5.29
CA GLY A 94 -6.24 10.90 -5.82
C GLY A 94 -4.71 11.02 -5.92
N THR A 95 -3.96 10.02 -5.41
CA THR A 95 -2.50 9.97 -5.45
C THR A 95 -2.02 8.52 -5.52
N LEU A 96 -0.74 8.31 -5.88
CA LEU A 96 -0.16 6.98 -5.87
C LEU A 96 0.04 6.46 -4.43
N PRO A 97 -0.51 5.30 -4.08
CA PRO A 97 -0.29 4.67 -2.78
C PRO A 97 1.14 4.12 -2.65
N ILE A 98 1.58 3.83 -1.43
CA ILE A 98 2.89 3.21 -1.19
C ILE A 98 3.03 1.86 -1.92
N GLN A 99 1.91 1.14 -2.11
CA GLN A 99 1.84 -0.15 -2.80
C GLN A 99 1.72 -0.02 -4.33
N HIS A 100 1.93 1.18 -4.89
CA HIS A 100 1.72 1.45 -6.31
C HIS A 100 2.49 0.46 -7.20
N TYR A 101 3.80 0.33 -6.99
CA TYR A 101 4.64 -0.54 -7.83
C TYR A 101 4.24 -2.02 -7.77
N VAL A 102 3.87 -2.51 -6.59
CA VAL A 102 3.38 -3.91 -6.44
C VAL A 102 2.07 -4.09 -7.20
N SER A 103 1.14 -3.15 -7.06
CA SER A 103 -0.16 -3.22 -7.75
C SER A 103 -0.01 -3.13 -9.27
N GLU A 104 0.89 -2.27 -9.75
CA GLU A 104 1.17 -2.13 -11.18
C GLU A 104 1.81 -3.39 -11.77
N ALA A 105 2.81 -3.95 -11.09
CA ALA A 105 3.46 -5.18 -11.53
C ALA A 105 2.49 -6.36 -11.59
N LEU A 106 1.62 -6.51 -10.58
CA LEU A 106 0.61 -7.55 -10.56
C LEU A 106 -0.46 -7.34 -11.63
N ASP A 107 -0.91 -6.11 -11.86
CA ASP A 107 -1.89 -5.81 -12.91
C ASP A 107 -1.34 -6.16 -14.30
N LYS A 108 -0.10 -5.78 -14.58
CA LYS A 108 0.60 -6.15 -15.82
C LYS A 108 0.77 -7.65 -15.98
N HIS A 109 1.14 -8.34 -14.88
CA HIS A 109 1.32 -9.79 -14.89
C HIS A 109 0.01 -10.54 -15.18
N ILE A 110 -1.07 -10.16 -14.49
CA ILE A 110 -2.40 -10.78 -14.69
C ILE A 110 -2.92 -10.53 -16.11
N LYS A 111 -2.62 -9.38 -16.70
CA LYS A 111 -2.96 -9.05 -18.08
C LYS A 111 -2.06 -9.73 -19.11
N GLY A 112 -1.03 -10.48 -18.69
CA GLY A 112 -0.06 -11.13 -19.58
C GLY A 112 0.89 -10.16 -20.30
N ILE A 113 0.97 -8.90 -19.87
CA ILE A 113 1.83 -7.87 -20.46
C ILE A 113 3.29 -8.08 -20.06
N GLU A 114 3.52 -8.38 -18.77
CA GLU A 114 4.84 -8.52 -18.18
C GLU A 114 4.85 -9.66 -17.17
N LYS A 115 5.88 -10.53 -17.21
CA LYS A 115 6.06 -11.58 -16.22
C LYS A 115 6.85 -11.04 -15.02
N ILE A 116 6.33 -11.29 -13.81
CA ILE A 116 7.08 -11.00 -12.59
C ILE A 116 8.28 -11.96 -12.54
N GLN A 117 9.47 -11.40 -12.44
CA GLN A 117 10.72 -12.15 -12.31
C GLN A 117 11.19 -12.10 -10.85
N PRO A 118 11.76 -13.20 -10.33
CA PRO A 118 12.45 -13.16 -9.05
C PRO A 118 13.54 -12.09 -9.05
N ALA A 119 13.78 -11.45 -7.91
CA ALA A 119 14.91 -10.54 -7.78
C ALA A 119 16.22 -11.29 -8.06
N LYS A 120 17.09 -10.70 -8.88
CA LYS A 120 18.42 -11.28 -9.19
C LYS A 120 19.30 -11.35 -7.95
N ASP A 121 19.17 -10.37 -7.06
CA ASP A 121 19.81 -10.35 -5.75
C ASP A 121 18.74 -10.14 -4.68
N PRO A 122 18.43 -11.17 -3.88
CA PRO A 122 17.44 -11.08 -2.81
C PRO A 122 17.97 -10.33 -1.59
N THR A 123 19.24 -9.90 -1.58
CA THR A 123 19.80 -9.16 -0.45
C THR A 123 19.14 -7.80 -0.31
N PRO A 124 18.49 -7.47 0.83
CA PRO A 124 17.87 -6.19 1.02
C PRO A 124 18.90 -5.05 0.94
N LEU A 125 18.58 -3.99 0.19
CA LEU A 125 19.41 -2.78 0.10
C LEU A 125 19.63 -2.11 1.47
N HIS A 126 18.75 -2.36 2.42
CA HIS A 126 18.76 -1.81 3.78
C HIS A 126 18.59 -2.93 4.80
N LYS A 127 19.72 -3.46 5.30
CA LYS A 127 19.75 -4.53 6.33
C LYS A 127 19.11 -4.13 7.66
N ASN A 128 18.91 -2.84 7.91
CA ASN A 128 18.45 -2.29 9.19
C ASN A 128 16.91 -2.07 9.24
N PHE A 129 16.15 -2.57 8.25
CA PHE A 129 14.70 -2.45 8.20
C PHE A 129 13.98 -3.82 8.22
N LEU A 130 14.63 -4.81 8.80
CA LEU A 130 14.06 -6.11 9.12
C LEU A 130 13.71 -6.17 10.60
#